data_ad3c7231701bb24366cac0325c3d3196
#
_entry.id   ad3c7231701bb24366cac0325c3d3196
#
_cell.length_a   1.000
_cell.length_b   1.000
_cell.length_c   1.000
_cell.angle_alpha   90.00
_cell.angle_beta   90.00
_cell.angle_gamma   90.00
#
_symmetry.space_group_name_H-M   'P 1'
#
loop_
_entity.id
_entity.type
_entity.pdbx_description
1 polymer ?
#
loop_
_entity_poly.entity_id
_entity_poly.type
_entity_poly.pdbx_seq_one_letter_code
_entity_poly.pdbx_strand_id
1 'polypeptide(L)'
;IIITSQGHVENKVFQFSSDVEMEDLLSCVNVMNELLIGTPISEVAFRLERDVRPILTTQVKQHEELFNAFLEAFVKFASNSVYFSGKENILYQPEFNDVDKLRRLVSAFENSKVWKTLPLSSEDGIQINIGNETPLGKMNDVSVISASFKTGETSKGSISVIGPTRMPYEKVVALVEYISENIEKACLEDKQDEK
;
A
#
# COMPACT_ATOMS: atom_id res chain seq x y z
N ILE A 1 -0.91 10.31 -12.86
CA ILE A 1 -1.90 9.36 -12.32
C ILE A 1 -1.48 7.97 -12.76
N ILE A 2 -1.41 7.02 -11.84
CA ILE A 2 -1.18 5.60 -12.10
C ILE A 2 -2.50 4.86 -11.80
N ILE A 3 -2.95 4.02 -12.72
CA ILE A 3 -4.19 3.26 -12.59
C ILE A 3 -3.87 1.78 -12.82
N THR A 4 -4.34 0.92 -11.92
CA THR A 4 -4.21 -0.53 -12.08
C THR A 4 -5.47 -1.17 -12.67
N SER A 5 -5.36 -2.38 -13.21
CA SER A 5 -6.49 -3.17 -13.69
C SER A 5 -7.53 -3.47 -12.60
N GLN A 6 -7.13 -3.44 -11.33
CA GLN A 6 -8.02 -3.63 -10.17
C GLN A 6 -8.70 -2.33 -9.72
N GLY A 7 -8.56 -1.23 -10.48
CA GLY A 7 -9.20 0.05 -10.18
C GLY A 7 -8.50 0.89 -9.10
N HIS A 8 -7.31 0.48 -8.64
CA HIS A 8 -6.54 1.34 -7.74
C HIS A 8 -5.96 2.53 -8.49
N VAL A 9 -6.17 3.73 -7.96
CA VAL A 9 -5.75 5.00 -8.56
C VAL A 9 -4.84 5.73 -7.59
N GLU A 10 -3.63 6.04 -8.03
CA GLU A 10 -2.70 6.92 -7.31
C GLU A 10 -2.46 8.18 -8.13
N ASN A 11 -2.49 9.33 -7.45
CA ASN A 11 -2.14 10.59 -8.08
C ASN A 11 -0.95 11.25 -7.34
N LYS A 12 -0.06 11.86 -8.09
CA LYS A 12 1.02 12.69 -7.55
C LYS A 12 1.21 13.91 -8.43
N VAL A 13 1.38 15.05 -7.80
CA VAL A 13 1.73 16.30 -8.49
C VAL A 13 3.24 16.49 -8.39
N PHE A 14 3.88 16.76 -9.51
CA PHE A 14 5.29 17.08 -9.60
C PHE A 14 5.47 18.53 -10.02
N GLN A 15 6.54 19.14 -9.52
CA GLN A 15 7.04 20.41 -10.01
C GLN A 15 8.34 20.12 -10.75
N PHE A 16 8.39 20.50 -12.00
CA PHE A 16 9.56 20.34 -12.85
C PHE A 16 10.29 21.67 -13.01
N SER A 17 11.55 21.59 -13.43
CA SER A 17 12.33 22.75 -13.82
C SER A 17 11.70 23.46 -15.04
N SER A 18 12.05 24.73 -15.26
CA SER A 18 11.59 25.50 -16.42
C SER A 18 12.06 24.94 -17.76
N ASP A 19 13.03 24.04 -17.74
CA ASP A 19 13.66 23.45 -18.91
C ASP A 19 12.89 22.22 -19.44
N VAL A 20 11.90 21.73 -18.68
CA VAL A 20 11.00 20.65 -19.10
C VAL A 20 9.88 21.22 -19.95
N GLU A 21 9.91 20.90 -21.23
CA GLU A 21 8.86 21.31 -22.16
C GLU A 21 7.64 20.36 -22.10
N MET A 22 6.45 20.87 -22.41
CA MET A 22 5.22 20.06 -22.41
C MET A 22 5.30 18.90 -23.42
N GLU A 23 6.03 19.09 -24.51
CA GLU A 23 6.24 18.05 -25.53
C GLU A 23 7.07 16.89 -25.00
N ASP A 24 8.12 17.16 -24.21
CA ASP A 24 8.94 16.16 -23.53
C ASP A 24 8.11 15.36 -22.52
N LEU A 25 7.25 16.05 -21.76
CA LEU A 25 6.35 15.41 -20.81
C LEU A 25 5.36 14.44 -21.48
N LEU A 26 4.73 14.90 -22.58
CA LEU A 26 3.80 14.07 -23.35
C LEU A 26 4.48 12.86 -23.98
N SER A 27 5.67 13.06 -24.54
CA SER A 27 6.48 11.97 -25.13
C SER A 27 6.85 10.94 -24.06
N CYS A 28 7.29 11.40 -22.90
CA CYS A 28 7.60 10.54 -21.76
C CYS A 28 6.38 9.71 -21.32
N VAL A 29 5.22 10.33 -21.15
CA VAL A 29 3.97 9.65 -20.74
C VAL A 29 3.53 8.64 -21.80
N ASN A 30 3.64 8.95 -23.08
CA ASN A 30 3.28 8.04 -24.17
C ASN A 30 4.18 6.79 -24.18
N VAL A 31 5.50 6.97 -24.09
CA VAL A 31 6.47 5.84 -24.01
C VAL A 31 6.17 4.96 -22.80
N MET A 32 5.91 5.56 -21.64
CA MET A 32 5.59 4.80 -20.43
C MET A 32 4.28 4.01 -20.58
N ASN A 33 3.23 4.62 -21.12
CA ASN A 33 1.96 3.93 -21.35
C ASN A 33 2.12 2.79 -22.36
N GLU A 34 2.83 3.00 -23.45
CA GLU A 34 3.04 1.99 -24.49
C GLU A 34 3.78 0.76 -23.95
N LEU A 35 4.78 0.95 -23.10
CA LEU A 35 5.65 -0.12 -22.62
C LEU A 35 5.22 -0.75 -21.30
N LEU A 36 4.43 -0.03 -20.48
CA LEU A 36 4.09 -0.49 -19.12
C LEU A 36 2.64 -0.95 -18.96
N ILE A 37 1.72 -0.58 -19.86
CA ILE A 37 0.33 -1.06 -19.77
C ILE A 37 0.30 -2.59 -19.79
N GLY A 38 -0.44 -3.18 -18.85
CA GLY A 38 -0.55 -4.63 -18.70
C GLY A 38 0.66 -5.31 -18.03
N THR A 39 1.66 -4.54 -17.61
CA THR A 39 2.82 -5.10 -16.90
C THR A 39 2.46 -5.36 -15.43
N PRO A 40 2.76 -6.55 -14.87
CA PRO A 40 2.64 -6.80 -13.44
C PRO A 40 3.45 -5.79 -12.62
N ILE A 41 2.90 -5.32 -11.50
CA ILE A 41 3.56 -4.31 -10.65
C ILE A 41 4.98 -4.72 -10.24
N SER A 42 5.18 -6.01 -9.98
CA SER A 42 6.49 -6.59 -9.63
C SER A 42 7.55 -6.45 -10.72
N GLU A 43 7.14 -6.37 -11.98
CA GLU A 43 8.05 -6.28 -13.15
C GLU A 43 8.26 -4.83 -13.63
N VAL A 44 7.42 -3.89 -13.21
CA VAL A 44 7.48 -2.50 -13.72
C VAL A 44 8.85 -1.86 -13.47
N ALA A 45 9.45 -2.02 -12.29
CA ALA A 45 10.76 -1.45 -12.00
C ALA A 45 11.85 -1.99 -12.95
N PHE A 46 11.81 -3.28 -13.26
CA PHE A 46 12.74 -3.91 -14.19
C PHE A 46 12.52 -3.41 -15.62
N ARG A 47 11.27 -3.32 -16.07
CA ARG A 47 10.93 -2.80 -17.41
C ARG A 47 11.26 -1.32 -17.57
N LEU A 48 11.07 -0.53 -16.52
CA LEU A 48 11.47 0.89 -16.51
C LEU A 48 12.95 1.06 -16.86
N GLU A 49 13.83 0.30 -16.22
CA GLU A 49 15.28 0.39 -16.46
C GLU A 49 15.70 -0.22 -17.79
N ARG A 50 15.12 -1.36 -18.15
CA ARG A 50 15.54 -2.12 -19.34
C ARG A 50 14.97 -1.56 -20.64
N ASP A 51 13.68 -1.21 -20.63
CA ASP A 51 12.93 -0.93 -21.87
C ASP A 51 12.62 0.56 -22.02
N VAL A 52 12.22 1.25 -20.94
CA VAL A 52 11.76 2.65 -20.99
C VAL A 52 12.94 3.62 -20.99
N ARG A 53 13.89 3.46 -20.07
CA ARG A 53 15.03 4.38 -19.93
C ARG A 53 15.82 4.58 -21.22
N PRO A 54 16.19 3.55 -22.00
CA PRO A 54 16.94 3.73 -23.26
C PRO A 54 16.17 4.54 -24.30
N ILE A 55 14.85 4.35 -24.39
CA ILE A 55 14.01 5.08 -25.35
C ILE A 55 13.88 6.54 -24.92
N LEU A 56 13.62 6.82 -23.66
CA LEU A 56 13.54 8.19 -23.14
C LEU A 56 14.86 8.95 -23.37
N THR A 57 16.00 8.31 -23.16
CA THR A 57 17.33 8.91 -23.39
C THR A 57 17.52 9.39 -24.82
N THR A 58 16.88 8.73 -25.81
CA THR A 58 17.00 9.11 -27.22
C THR A 58 15.94 10.10 -27.68
N GLN A 59 14.78 10.15 -27.05
CA GLN A 59 13.62 10.90 -27.53
C GLN A 59 13.28 12.14 -26.71
N VAL A 60 13.75 12.24 -25.47
CA VAL A 60 13.35 13.27 -24.51
C VAL A 60 14.59 14.00 -23.98
N LYS A 61 14.62 15.33 -24.10
CA LYS A 61 15.78 16.15 -23.70
C LYS A 61 16.02 16.09 -22.18
N GLN A 62 14.98 16.25 -21.37
CA GLN A 62 15.05 16.21 -19.90
C GLN A 62 14.63 14.84 -19.35
N HIS A 63 15.07 13.77 -20.01
CA HIS A 63 14.68 12.39 -19.71
C HIS A 63 15.00 11.95 -18.28
N GLU A 64 16.11 12.39 -17.70
CA GLU A 64 16.49 11.99 -16.33
C GLU A 64 15.56 12.57 -15.29
N GLU A 65 15.18 13.85 -15.39
CA GLU A 65 14.26 14.49 -14.44
C GLU A 65 12.88 13.82 -14.50
N LEU A 66 12.37 13.60 -15.72
CA LEU A 66 11.08 12.95 -15.93
C LEU A 66 11.07 11.48 -15.51
N PHE A 67 12.12 10.74 -15.84
CA PHE A 67 12.26 9.33 -15.42
C PHE A 67 12.34 9.18 -13.90
N ASN A 68 13.16 10.00 -13.23
CA ASN A 68 13.29 9.97 -11.78
C ASN A 68 12.00 10.36 -11.07
N ALA A 69 11.26 11.37 -11.57
CA ALA A 69 9.95 11.74 -11.04
C ALA A 69 8.95 10.58 -11.14
N PHE A 70 8.91 9.89 -12.29
CA PHE A 70 8.05 8.73 -12.45
C PHE A 70 8.48 7.57 -11.56
N LEU A 71 9.78 7.24 -11.52
CA LEU A 71 10.32 6.18 -10.68
C LEU A 71 9.98 6.42 -9.20
N GLU A 72 10.14 7.66 -8.72
CA GLU A 72 9.77 8.03 -7.35
C GLU A 72 8.27 7.84 -7.09
N ALA A 73 7.41 8.24 -8.04
CA ALA A 73 5.97 8.02 -7.94
C ALA A 73 5.63 6.53 -7.90
N PHE A 74 6.27 5.75 -8.77
CA PHE A 74 6.04 4.30 -8.85
C PHE A 74 6.55 3.57 -7.61
N VAL A 75 7.75 3.87 -7.12
CA VAL A 75 8.29 3.28 -5.88
C VAL A 75 7.36 3.60 -4.70
N LYS A 76 6.86 4.83 -4.62
CA LYS A 76 5.88 5.21 -3.60
C LYS A 76 4.57 4.44 -3.77
N PHE A 77 4.06 4.32 -4.99
CA PHE A 77 2.88 3.52 -5.32
C PHE A 77 3.08 2.05 -4.96
N ALA A 78 4.13 1.40 -5.46
CA ALA A 78 4.44 -0.01 -5.19
C ALA A 78 4.70 -0.30 -3.70
N SER A 79 5.21 0.71 -2.97
CA SER A 79 5.42 0.61 -1.52
C SER A 79 4.19 0.97 -0.69
N ASN A 80 3.15 1.58 -1.28
CA ASN A 80 1.93 2.01 -0.59
C ASN A 80 0.79 0.99 -0.73
N SER A 81 1.05 -0.25 -0.40
CA SER A 81 0.05 -1.32 -0.45
C SER A 81 -0.71 -1.51 0.87
N VAL A 82 -1.02 -0.43 1.57
CA VAL A 82 -1.88 -0.47 2.76
C VAL A 82 -3.26 0.07 2.41
N TYR A 83 -4.26 -0.78 2.47
CA TYR A 83 -5.65 -0.43 2.18
C TYR A 83 -6.45 -0.38 3.49
N PHE A 84 -7.31 0.63 3.61
CA PHE A 84 -8.20 0.77 4.75
C PHE A 84 -9.65 0.73 4.30
N SER A 85 -10.47 -0.04 5.00
CA SER A 85 -11.92 -0.05 4.86
C SER A 85 -12.59 0.19 6.21
N GLY A 86 -13.74 0.83 6.21
CA GLY A 86 -14.54 1.06 7.42
C GLY A 86 -13.95 2.08 8.41
N LYS A 87 -13.09 3.00 7.96
CA LYS A 87 -12.53 4.07 8.82
C LYS A 87 -13.63 4.88 9.52
N GLU A 88 -14.73 5.10 8.84
CA GLU A 88 -15.91 5.80 9.36
C GLU A 88 -16.54 5.08 10.55
N ASN A 89 -16.48 3.76 10.61
CA ASN A 89 -17.09 2.98 11.69
C ASN A 89 -16.44 3.26 13.05
N ILE A 90 -15.17 3.63 13.05
CA ILE A 90 -14.44 3.94 14.28
C ILE A 90 -14.93 5.26 14.90
N LEU A 91 -15.45 6.18 14.07
CA LEU A 91 -15.97 7.46 14.51
C LEU A 91 -17.25 7.34 15.35
N TYR A 92 -17.97 6.23 15.19
CA TYR A 92 -19.19 5.94 15.96
C TYR A 92 -18.91 5.25 17.31
N GLN A 93 -17.66 4.94 17.60
CA GLN A 93 -17.28 4.32 18.86
C GLN A 93 -17.15 5.39 19.95
N PRO A 94 -17.77 5.21 21.12
CA PRO A 94 -17.78 6.20 22.21
C PRO A 94 -16.38 6.59 22.71
N GLU A 95 -15.40 5.71 22.57
CA GLU A 95 -14.01 5.95 22.96
C GLU A 95 -13.35 7.08 22.16
N PHE A 96 -13.86 7.37 20.95
CA PHE A 96 -13.31 8.36 20.01
C PHE A 96 -14.15 9.64 19.91
N ASN A 97 -15.06 9.88 20.86
CA ASN A 97 -15.79 11.14 20.93
C ASN A 97 -14.90 12.35 21.30
N ASP A 98 -13.68 12.12 21.76
CA ASP A 98 -12.69 13.15 22.04
C ASP A 98 -11.95 13.56 20.75
N VAL A 99 -11.98 14.85 20.45
CA VAL A 99 -11.40 15.43 19.22
C VAL A 99 -9.89 15.20 19.14
N ASP A 100 -9.17 15.22 20.26
CA ASP A 100 -7.72 15.03 20.28
C ASP A 100 -7.35 13.55 20.07
N LYS A 101 -8.16 12.64 20.58
CA LYS A 101 -8.03 11.20 20.30
C LYS A 101 -8.31 10.92 18.84
N LEU A 102 -9.36 11.50 18.29
CA LEU A 102 -9.73 11.36 16.89
C LEU A 102 -8.63 11.89 15.96
N ARG A 103 -8.10 13.07 16.24
CA ARG A 103 -7.01 13.67 15.46
C ARG A 103 -5.77 12.76 15.44
N ARG A 104 -5.40 12.18 16.58
CA ARG A 104 -4.27 11.23 16.68
C ARG A 104 -4.52 9.97 15.86
N LEU A 105 -5.73 9.43 15.92
CA LEU A 105 -6.11 8.24 15.15
C LEU A 105 -6.07 8.50 13.65
N VAL A 106 -6.62 9.62 13.18
CA VAL A 106 -6.57 10.03 11.76
C VAL A 106 -5.12 10.21 11.31
N SER A 107 -4.29 10.90 12.09
CA SER A 107 -2.85 11.03 11.78
C SER A 107 -2.13 9.68 11.74
N ALA A 108 -2.51 8.73 12.58
CA ALA A 108 -1.97 7.38 12.53
C ALA A 108 -2.37 6.65 11.24
N PHE A 109 -3.61 6.79 10.77
CA PHE A 109 -4.05 6.22 9.48
C PHE A 109 -3.27 6.78 8.28
N GLU A 110 -2.85 8.03 8.34
CA GLU A 110 -2.05 8.66 7.28
C GLU A 110 -0.58 8.22 7.31
N ASN A 111 -0.10 7.70 8.43
CA ASN A 111 1.28 7.25 8.58
C ASN A 111 1.48 5.81 8.08
N SER A 112 1.67 5.67 6.78
CA SER A 112 1.85 4.36 6.12
C SER A 112 3.02 3.53 6.68
N LYS A 113 4.05 4.15 7.28
CA LYS A 113 5.20 3.44 7.86
C LYS A 113 4.79 2.56 9.05
N VAL A 114 3.91 3.07 9.90
CA VAL A 114 3.44 2.34 11.08
C VAL A 114 2.71 1.06 10.67
N TRP A 115 1.85 1.15 9.66
CA TRP A 115 1.05 0.01 9.20
C TRP A 115 1.86 -1.05 8.47
N LYS A 116 2.96 -0.68 7.83
CA LYS A 116 3.88 -1.61 7.17
C LYS A 116 4.74 -2.42 8.15
N THR A 117 5.02 -1.85 9.31
CA THR A 117 5.86 -2.52 10.32
C THR A 117 5.06 -3.45 11.24
N LEU A 118 3.73 -3.23 11.36
CA LEU A 118 2.85 -4.02 12.22
C LEU A 118 2.88 -5.54 11.95
N PRO A 119 2.80 -5.98 10.69
CA PRO A 119 2.75 -7.41 10.38
C PRO A 119 4.11 -8.10 10.33
N LEU A 120 5.20 -7.33 10.25
CA LEU A 120 6.56 -7.86 10.10
C LEU A 120 7.17 -8.36 11.41
N SER A 121 6.53 -8.07 12.54
CA SER A 121 7.04 -8.42 13.87
C SER A 121 6.64 -9.81 14.36
N SER A 122 5.78 -10.54 13.64
CA SER A 122 5.42 -11.91 13.97
C SER A 122 5.89 -12.90 12.89
N GLU A 123 6.69 -13.85 13.32
CA GLU A 123 6.89 -15.09 12.59
C GLU A 123 5.57 -15.86 12.66
N ASP A 124 4.88 -16.00 11.52
CA ASP A 124 3.66 -16.80 11.31
C ASP A 124 2.67 -16.86 12.50
N GLY A 125 1.54 -16.15 12.39
CA GLY A 125 0.47 -16.21 13.38
C GLY A 125 -0.31 -14.91 13.54
N ILE A 126 -1.19 -14.93 14.54
CA ILE A 126 -1.99 -13.78 14.93
C ILE A 126 -1.25 -12.96 15.98
N GLN A 127 -1.17 -11.67 15.77
CA GLN A 127 -0.64 -10.70 16.71
C GLN A 127 -1.75 -9.82 17.26
N ILE A 128 -1.79 -9.67 18.59
CA ILE A 128 -2.74 -8.81 19.30
C ILE A 128 -1.95 -7.74 20.04
N ASN A 129 -2.19 -6.48 19.70
CA ASN A 129 -1.59 -5.33 20.39
C ASN A 129 -2.70 -4.50 21.03
N ILE A 130 -2.65 -4.30 22.34
CA ILE A 130 -3.72 -3.65 23.12
C ILE A 130 -3.20 -2.35 23.73
N GLY A 131 -3.91 -1.25 23.51
CA GLY A 131 -3.62 0.02 24.15
C GLY A 131 -2.19 0.51 23.88
N ASN A 132 -1.39 0.63 24.92
CA ASN A 132 0.00 1.11 24.84
C ASN A 132 0.97 0.19 24.07
N GLU A 133 0.60 -1.05 23.87
CA GLU A 133 1.39 -2.02 23.11
C GLU A 133 1.25 -1.81 21.60
N THR A 134 0.27 -1.00 21.18
CA THR A 134 0.07 -0.70 19.78
C THR A 134 1.18 0.23 19.26
N PRO A 135 1.74 -0.03 18.08
CA PRO A 135 2.73 0.85 17.47
C PRO A 135 2.14 2.18 16.99
N LEU A 136 0.84 2.40 17.20
CA LEU A 136 0.13 3.64 16.88
C LEU A 136 0.48 4.81 17.84
N GLY A 137 1.40 4.60 18.78
CA GLY A 137 1.76 5.58 19.78
C GLY A 137 0.84 5.50 21.01
N LYS A 138 0.88 6.52 21.86
CA LYS A 138 0.15 6.56 23.14
C LYS A 138 -1.40 6.60 22.96
N MET A 139 -1.97 5.55 22.39
CA MET A 139 -3.41 5.38 22.17
C MET A 139 -3.94 4.21 22.99
N ASN A 140 -4.20 4.47 24.28
CA ASN A 140 -4.61 3.44 25.24
C ASN A 140 -5.97 2.81 24.93
N ASP A 141 -6.80 3.49 24.14
CA ASP A 141 -8.17 3.07 23.83
C ASP A 141 -8.27 2.26 22.52
N VAL A 142 -7.14 2.03 21.84
CA VAL A 142 -7.09 1.31 20.56
C VAL A 142 -6.45 -0.06 20.72
N SER A 143 -6.99 -1.04 20.04
CA SER A 143 -6.35 -2.36 19.87
C SER A 143 -6.25 -2.70 18.39
N VAL A 144 -5.21 -3.45 18.04
CA VAL A 144 -4.94 -3.93 16.68
C VAL A 144 -4.73 -5.43 16.72
N ILE A 145 -5.50 -6.16 15.93
CA ILE A 145 -5.34 -7.60 15.73
C ILE A 145 -4.89 -7.80 14.29
N SER A 146 -3.78 -8.46 14.10
CA SER A 146 -3.16 -8.68 12.77
C SER A 146 -2.90 -10.15 12.52
N ALA A 147 -3.08 -10.60 11.28
CA ALA A 147 -2.61 -11.89 10.81
C ALA A 147 -1.82 -11.71 9.52
N SER A 148 -0.74 -12.46 9.37
CA SER A 148 0.04 -12.53 8.13
C SER A 148 -0.38 -13.75 7.31
N PHE A 149 -0.31 -13.62 5.98
CA PHE A 149 -0.58 -14.68 5.03
C PHE A 149 0.41 -14.63 3.86
N LYS A 150 0.64 -15.77 3.22
CA LYS A 150 1.53 -15.86 2.05
C LYS A 150 0.79 -15.46 0.78
N THR A 151 1.40 -14.59 -0.01
CA THR A 151 0.91 -14.21 -1.35
C THR A 151 1.74 -14.83 -2.47
N GLY A 152 2.80 -15.59 -2.10
CA GLY A 152 3.71 -16.27 -3.00
C GLY A 152 4.86 -16.92 -2.22
N GLU A 153 5.86 -17.46 -2.93
CA GLU A 153 6.99 -18.15 -2.29
C GLU A 153 7.80 -17.23 -1.36
N THR A 154 7.97 -15.96 -1.74
CA THR A 154 8.79 -14.98 -0.99
C THR A 154 8.00 -13.76 -0.53
N SER A 155 6.72 -13.64 -0.89
CA SER A 155 5.89 -12.48 -0.58
C SER A 155 4.85 -12.81 0.47
N LYS A 156 4.69 -11.88 1.43
CA LYS A 156 3.69 -11.96 2.50
C LYS A 156 2.78 -10.74 2.45
N GLY A 157 1.51 -10.96 2.74
CA GLY A 157 0.51 -9.93 3.03
C GLY A 157 0.11 -9.99 4.49
N SER A 158 -0.67 -9.02 4.91
CA SER A 158 -1.28 -9.04 6.25
C SER A 158 -2.64 -8.39 6.22
N ILE A 159 -3.51 -8.86 7.10
CA ILE A 159 -4.79 -8.25 7.41
C ILE A 159 -4.80 -7.80 8.86
N SER A 160 -5.35 -6.63 9.14
CA SER A 160 -5.46 -6.11 10.48
C SER A 160 -6.84 -5.54 10.76
N VAL A 161 -7.36 -5.79 11.93
CA VAL A 161 -8.57 -5.16 12.46
C VAL A 161 -8.19 -4.19 13.56
N ILE A 162 -8.69 -2.96 13.44
CA ILE A 162 -8.47 -1.89 14.40
C ILE A 162 -9.79 -1.57 15.08
N GLY A 163 -9.78 -1.49 16.39
CA GLY A 163 -10.98 -1.18 17.14
C GLY A 163 -10.69 -0.74 18.59
N PRO A 164 -11.75 -0.49 19.38
CA PRO A 164 -11.59 -0.14 20.78
C PRO A 164 -11.06 -1.33 21.61
N THR A 165 -10.40 -1.05 22.73
CA THR A 165 -9.84 -2.09 23.63
C THR A 165 -10.91 -3.02 24.20
N ARG A 166 -12.19 -2.65 24.16
CA ARG A 166 -13.33 -3.49 24.60
C ARG A 166 -13.90 -4.41 23.50
N MET A 167 -13.25 -4.51 22.33
CA MET A 167 -13.76 -5.38 21.26
C MET A 167 -13.83 -6.85 21.70
N PRO A 168 -14.71 -7.66 21.09
CA PRO A 168 -14.81 -9.09 21.39
C PRO A 168 -13.65 -9.86 20.73
N TYR A 169 -12.49 -9.88 21.36
CA TYR A 169 -11.23 -10.41 20.82
C TYR A 169 -11.36 -11.80 20.22
N GLU A 170 -12.01 -12.74 20.92
CA GLU A 170 -12.19 -14.11 20.47
C GLU A 170 -12.86 -14.17 19.07
N LYS A 171 -13.92 -13.39 18.87
CA LYS A 171 -14.63 -13.33 17.58
C LYS A 171 -13.79 -12.66 16.51
N VAL A 172 -13.08 -11.59 16.87
CA VAL A 172 -12.26 -10.85 15.91
C VAL A 172 -11.04 -11.66 15.49
N VAL A 173 -10.40 -12.36 16.41
CA VAL A 173 -9.30 -13.29 16.14
C VAL A 173 -9.75 -14.37 15.15
N ALA A 174 -10.84 -15.09 15.48
CA ALA A 174 -11.37 -16.13 14.59
C ALA A 174 -11.73 -15.59 13.17
N LEU A 175 -12.25 -14.36 13.09
CA LEU A 175 -12.56 -13.72 11.81
C LEU A 175 -11.29 -13.39 11.03
N VAL A 176 -10.29 -12.80 11.66
CA VAL A 176 -9.02 -12.41 11.03
C VAL A 176 -8.26 -13.65 10.54
N GLU A 177 -8.25 -14.71 11.34
CA GLU A 177 -7.67 -16.01 10.99
C GLU A 177 -8.37 -16.61 9.76
N TYR A 178 -9.69 -16.71 9.80
CA TYR A 178 -10.48 -17.22 8.70
C TYR A 178 -10.26 -16.43 7.39
N ILE A 179 -10.22 -15.10 7.46
CA ILE A 179 -10.00 -14.26 6.28
C ILE A 179 -8.57 -14.44 5.75
N SER A 180 -7.55 -14.44 6.62
CA SER A 180 -6.16 -14.60 6.20
C SER A 180 -5.90 -15.93 5.51
N GLU A 181 -6.47 -17.03 6.02
CA GLU A 181 -6.39 -18.35 5.39
C GLU A 181 -7.06 -18.39 4.01
N ASN A 182 -8.24 -17.77 3.87
CA ASN A 182 -8.93 -17.74 2.58
C ASN A 182 -8.22 -16.88 1.54
N ILE A 183 -7.63 -15.75 1.95
CA ILE A 183 -6.81 -14.92 1.05
C ILE A 183 -5.56 -15.71 0.62
N GLU A 184 -4.89 -16.39 1.54
CA GLU A 184 -3.71 -17.21 1.23
C GLU A 184 -4.06 -18.30 0.20
N LYS A 185 -5.16 -19.02 0.40
CA LYS A 185 -5.64 -20.04 -0.56
C LYS A 185 -5.91 -19.43 -1.93
N ALA A 186 -6.64 -18.32 -2.01
CA ALA A 186 -6.94 -17.65 -3.27
C ALA A 186 -5.66 -17.18 -3.99
N CYS A 187 -4.69 -16.59 -3.27
CA CYS A 187 -3.42 -16.16 -3.85
C CYS A 187 -2.55 -17.31 -4.37
N LEU A 188 -2.72 -18.52 -3.83
CA LEU A 188 -1.95 -19.71 -4.27
C LEU A 188 -2.65 -20.41 -5.43
N GLU A 189 -3.98 -20.40 -5.51
CA GLU A 189 -4.77 -20.98 -6.59
C GLU A 189 -4.62 -20.21 -7.91
N ASP A 190 -4.70 -18.87 -7.88
CA ASP A 190 -4.50 -18.02 -9.06
C ASP A 190 -3.17 -18.27 -9.80
N LYS A 191 -2.14 -18.71 -9.08
CA LYS A 191 -0.82 -19.01 -9.66
C LYS A 191 -0.71 -20.40 -10.31
N GLN A 192 -1.66 -21.30 -10.08
CA GLN A 192 -1.68 -22.62 -10.71
C GLN A 192 -2.36 -22.58 -12.08
N ASP A 193 -3.27 -21.62 -12.30
CA ASP A 193 -3.98 -21.44 -13.57
C ASP A 193 -3.18 -20.65 -14.63
N GLU A 194 -2.06 -20.01 -14.23
CA GLU A 194 -1.15 -19.29 -15.14
C GLU A 194 0.02 -20.13 -15.67
N LYS A 195 0.08 -21.42 -15.37
CA LYS A 195 1.10 -22.36 -15.92
C LYS A 195 0.50 -23.28 -16.98
#